data_b5dfd1f78a4e39e8bbdcc2414d8601ae
#
_entry.id   b5dfd1f78a4e39e8bbdcc2414d8601ae
#
_cell.length_a   1.000
_cell.length_b   1.000
_cell.length_c   1.000
_cell.angle_alpha   90.00
_cell.angle_beta   90.00
_cell.angle_gamma   90.00
#
_symmetry.space_group_name_H-M   'P 1'
#
loop_
_entity.id
_entity.type
_entity.pdbx_description
1 polymer ?
#
loop_
_entity_poly.entity_id
_entity_poly.type
_entity_poly.pdbx_seq_one_letter_code
_entity_poly.pdbx_strand_id
1 'polypeptide(L)'
;MTAQVEKRLANIEEYPAMTSLHTEIPRLREVWADAAAADLWNGPPVWTHGDIHSANALTTDGILSGIIDFGELCAGDPAADLAAAWVLLPDGGAEACFAHYPLISESLIRRSRGWAIIRALLQIEVGYSGEMGWAGGKANWKPFGEATLLRLLA
;
A
#
# COMPACT_ATOMS: atom_id res chain seq x y z
N MET A 1 12.05 -8.83 -1.71
CA MET A 1 11.12 -7.72 -1.40
C MET A 1 11.87 -6.47 -0.97
N THR A 2 12.68 -6.48 0.08
CA THR A 2 13.46 -5.31 0.57
C THR A 2 14.27 -4.61 -0.52
N ALA A 3 15.02 -5.36 -1.34
CA ALA A 3 15.80 -4.76 -2.43
C ALA A 3 14.95 -4.01 -3.48
N GLN A 4 13.72 -4.43 -3.71
CA GLN A 4 12.81 -3.75 -4.64
C GLN A 4 12.27 -2.44 -4.03
N VAL A 5 11.93 -2.44 -2.74
CA VAL A 5 11.47 -1.23 -2.05
C VAL A 5 12.60 -0.20 -2.02
N GLU A 6 13.81 -0.60 -1.62
CA GLU A 6 14.97 0.30 -1.62
C GLU A 6 15.27 0.88 -3.00
N LYS A 7 15.17 0.06 -4.06
CA LYS A 7 15.32 0.56 -5.43
C LYS A 7 14.30 1.63 -5.78
N ARG A 8 13.02 1.45 -5.39
CA ARG A 8 11.95 2.43 -5.66
C ARG A 8 12.15 3.72 -4.86
N LEU A 9 12.55 3.62 -3.60
CA LEU A 9 12.87 4.78 -2.76
C LEU A 9 14.08 5.55 -3.32
N ALA A 10 15.13 4.84 -3.76
CA ALA A 10 16.28 5.46 -4.40
C ALA A 10 15.92 6.16 -5.72
N ASN A 11 15.02 5.58 -6.52
CA ASN A 11 14.53 6.22 -7.74
C ASN A 11 13.84 7.58 -7.43
N ILE A 12 13.06 7.64 -6.36
CA ILE A 12 12.41 8.90 -5.97
C ILE A 12 13.44 9.94 -5.51
N GLU A 13 14.50 9.54 -4.81
CA GLU A 13 15.60 10.44 -4.45
C GLU A 13 16.34 10.96 -5.68
N GLU A 14 16.57 10.09 -6.67
CA GLU A 14 17.21 10.45 -7.92
C GLU A 14 16.33 11.35 -8.80
N TYR A 15 15.01 11.13 -8.78
CA TYR A 15 14.01 11.86 -9.55
C TYR A 15 12.95 12.51 -8.66
N PRO A 16 13.27 13.63 -7.96
CA PRO A 16 12.35 14.28 -7.02
C PRO A 16 11.02 14.74 -7.65
N ALA A 17 10.98 14.90 -8.97
CA ALA A 17 9.75 15.24 -9.72
C ALA A 17 8.69 14.13 -9.66
N MET A 18 9.05 12.91 -9.26
CA MET A 18 8.11 11.80 -9.15
C MET A 18 7.04 12.03 -8.08
N THR A 19 7.38 12.71 -6.98
CA THR A 19 6.44 13.00 -5.89
C THR A 19 6.89 14.20 -5.08
N SER A 20 5.92 14.94 -4.51
CA SER A 20 6.18 16.00 -3.54
C SER A 20 6.77 15.49 -2.22
N LEU A 21 6.69 14.18 -1.96
CA LEU A 21 7.13 13.53 -0.71
C LEU A 21 8.59 13.03 -0.77
N HIS A 22 9.37 13.46 -1.74
CA HIS A 22 10.77 13.03 -1.87
C HIS A 22 11.63 13.32 -0.64
N THR A 23 11.31 14.36 0.13
CA THR A 23 12.00 14.72 1.39
C THR A 23 11.65 13.77 2.55
N GLU A 24 10.57 13.01 2.46
CA GLU A 24 10.10 12.08 3.48
C GLU A 24 10.71 10.66 3.34
N ILE A 25 11.55 10.44 2.34
CA ILE A 25 12.15 9.12 2.08
C ILE A 25 12.87 8.52 3.30
N PRO A 26 13.66 9.29 4.10
CA PRO A 26 14.27 8.74 5.30
C PRO A 26 13.24 8.16 6.29
N ARG A 27 12.13 8.85 6.54
CA ARG A 27 11.05 8.39 7.42
C ARG A 27 10.32 7.17 6.84
N LEU A 28 10.12 7.13 5.53
CA LEU A 28 9.54 5.95 4.85
C LEU A 28 10.44 4.72 4.98
N ARG A 29 11.77 4.88 4.95
CA ARG A 29 12.72 3.79 5.22
C ARG A 29 12.59 3.28 6.66
N GLU A 30 12.35 4.15 7.64
CA GLU A 30 12.12 3.74 9.03
C GLU A 30 10.84 2.90 9.14
N VAL A 31 9.73 3.35 8.53
CA VAL A 31 8.47 2.59 8.48
C VAL A 31 8.66 1.24 7.79
N TRP A 32 9.41 1.22 6.68
CA TRP A 32 9.73 -0.03 5.98
C TRP A 32 10.58 -0.97 6.84
N ALA A 33 11.62 -0.46 7.49
CA ALA A 33 12.51 -1.26 8.35
C ALA A 33 11.74 -1.87 9.53
N ASP A 34 10.84 -1.10 10.15
CA ASP A 34 9.95 -1.58 11.20
C ASP A 34 9.05 -2.71 10.68
N ALA A 35 8.40 -2.52 9.54
CA ALA A 35 7.55 -3.53 8.92
C ALA A 35 8.32 -4.82 8.56
N ALA A 36 9.54 -4.66 8.02
CA ALA A 36 10.40 -5.79 7.63
C ALA A 36 10.96 -6.56 8.83
N ALA A 37 11.08 -5.92 9.99
CA ALA A 37 11.51 -6.54 11.25
C ALA A 37 10.36 -7.18 12.04
N ALA A 38 9.11 -7.02 11.60
CA ALA A 38 7.96 -7.62 12.27
C ALA A 38 7.98 -9.16 12.15
N ASP A 39 7.51 -9.84 13.19
CA ASP A 39 7.39 -11.31 13.17
C ASP A 39 6.59 -11.77 11.95
N LEU A 40 7.05 -12.83 11.32
CA LEU A 40 6.36 -13.42 10.18
C LEU A 40 5.01 -14.01 10.59
N TRP A 41 4.08 -14.07 9.63
CA TRP A 41 2.82 -14.77 9.84
C TRP A 41 3.08 -16.26 10.09
N ASN A 42 2.63 -16.74 11.23
CA ASN A 42 2.77 -18.12 11.67
C ASN A 42 1.41 -18.83 11.86
N GLY A 43 0.31 -18.13 11.57
CA GLY A 43 -1.03 -18.71 11.54
C GLY A 43 -1.29 -19.54 10.28
N PRO A 44 -2.47 -20.17 10.19
CA PRO A 44 -2.88 -20.84 8.95
C PRO A 44 -2.94 -19.83 7.81
N PRO A 45 -2.60 -20.24 6.58
CA PRO A 45 -2.75 -19.37 5.42
C PRO A 45 -4.23 -19.01 5.24
N VAL A 46 -4.50 -17.72 5.00
CA VAL A 46 -5.84 -17.23 4.65
C VAL A 46 -5.91 -16.88 3.18
N TRP A 47 -7.09 -16.97 2.58
CA TRP A 47 -7.28 -16.49 1.23
C TRP A 47 -7.13 -14.98 1.19
N THR A 48 -6.24 -14.50 0.33
CA THR A 48 -6.01 -13.09 0.06
C THR A 48 -6.34 -12.78 -1.39
N HIS A 49 -6.94 -11.64 -1.64
CA HIS A 49 -7.16 -11.11 -2.99
C HIS A 49 -5.82 -10.81 -3.68
N GLY A 50 -4.86 -10.33 -2.90
CA GLY A 50 -3.48 -10.07 -3.34
C GLY A 50 -3.30 -8.72 -4.04
N ASP A 51 -4.36 -8.06 -4.55
CA ASP A 51 -4.26 -6.80 -5.30
C ASP A 51 -5.40 -5.81 -5.01
N ILE A 52 -5.72 -5.59 -3.73
CA ILE A 52 -6.77 -4.62 -3.36
C ILE A 52 -6.23 -3.20 -3.48
N HIS A 53 -6.81 -2.44 -4.41
CA HIS A 53 -6.57 -1.01 -4.61
C HIS A 53 -7.82 -0.33 -5.22
N SER A 54 -7.77 0.99 -5.42
CA SER A 54 -8.94 1.79 -5.81
C SER A 54 -9.61 1.37 -7.13
N ALA A 55 -8.87 0.78 -8.07
CA ALA A 55 -9.47 0.31 -9.32
C ALA A 55 -10.21 -1.03 -9.18
N ASN A 56 -9.91 -1.81 -8.11
CA ASN A 56 -10.50 -3.13 -7.86
C ASN A 56 -11.57 -3.08 -6.76
N ALA A 57 -11.82 -1.92 -6.15
CA ALA A 57 -12.85 -1.69 -5.14
C ALA A 57 -14.00 -0.87 -5.75
N LEU A 58 -15.19 -1.44 -5.83
CA LEU A 58 -16.38 -0.79 -6.36
C LEU A 58 -17.16 -0.15 -5.23
N THR A 59 -17.68 1.05 -5.48
CA THR A 59 -18.54 1.75 -4.52
C THR A 59 -19.85 2.19 -5.16
N THR A 60 -20.92 2.18 -4.38
CA THR A 60 -22.22 2.73 -4.75
C THR A 60 -22.66 3.64 -3.61
N ASP A 61 -22.95 4.89 -3.90
CA ASP A 61 -23.34 5.91 -2.90
C ASP A 61 -22.35 6.03 -1.72
N GLY A 62 -21.04 5.89 -2.01
CA GLY A 62 -19.98 5.97 -1.00
C GLY A 62 -19.81 4.70 -0.14
N ILE A 63 -20.56 3.63 -0.41
CA ILE A 63 -20.47 2.35 0.29
C ILE A 63 -19.77 1.33 -0.61
N LEU A 64 -18.86 0.54 -0.03
CA LEU A 64 -18.23 -0.57 -0.74
C LEU A 64 -19.31 -1.55 -1.22
N SER A 65 -19.41 -1.75 -2.52
CA SER A 65 -20.41 -2.62 -3.16
C SER A 65 -19.84 -3.87 -3.81
N GLY A 66 -18.52 -3.94 -3.99
CA GLY A 66 -17.87 -5.12 -4.54
C GLY A 66 -16.36 -5.00 -4.64
N ILE A 67 -15.71 -6.15 -4.75
CA ILE A 67 -14.28 -6.30 -5.07
C ILE A 67 -14.21 -7.12 -6.34
N ILE A 68 -13.34 -6.72 -7.27
CA ILE A 68 -13.16 -7.37 -8.59
C ILE A 68 -11.68 -7.66 -8.84
N ASP A 69 -11.40 -8.41 -9.89
CA ASP A 69 -10.04 -8.74 -10.35
C ASP A 69 -9.26 -9.63 -9.37
N PHE A 70 -9.73 -10.86 -9.20
CA PHE A 70 -9.11 -11.88 -8.34
C PHE A 70 -7.94 -12.62 -9.03
N GLY A 71 -7.26 -11.99 -10.00
CA GLY A 71 -6.14 -12.61 -10.74
C GLY A 71 -4.94 -12.96 -9.86
N GLU A 72 -4.75 -12.27 -8.73
CA GLU A 72 -3.68 -12.51 -7.77
C GLU A 72 -4.12 -13.30 -6.53
N LEU A 73 -5.31 -13.94 -6.59
CA LEU A 73 -5.87 -14.70 -5.47
C LEU A 73 -4.89 -15.80 -5.02
N CYS A 74 -4.48 -15.74 -3.78
CA CYS A 74 -3.58 -16.73 -3.19
C CYS A 74 -3.88 -16.98 -1.71
N ALA A 75 -3.29 -18.04 -1.17
CA ALA A 75 -3.36 -18.31 0.27
C ALA A 75 -2.05 -17.87 0.93
N GLY A 76 -2.12 -17.06 1.98
CA GLY A 76 -0.92 -16.51 2.61
C GLY A 76 -1.15 -15.67 3.85
N ASP A 77 -0.26 -14.70 4.03
CA ASP A 77 -0.29 -13.72 5.12
C ASP A 77 -1.38 -12.67 4.85
N PRO A 78 -2.35 -12.48 5.75
CA PRO A 78 -3.41 -11.48 5.61
C PRO A 78 -2.90 -10.03 5.53
N ALA A 79 -1.66 -9.76 5.90
CA ALA A 79 -1.07 -8.41 5.84
C ALA A 79 -1.12 -7.81 4.43
N ALA A 80 -1.05 -8.65 3.39
CA ALA A 80 -1.10 -8.20 1.99
C ALA A 80 -2.43 -7.48 1.66
N ASP A 81 -3.55 -8.04 2.11
CA ASP A 81 -4.87 -7.44 1.89
C ASP A 81 -5.22 -6.36 2.93
N LEU A 82 -4.76 -6.52 4.18
CA LEU A 82 -4.93 -5.50 5.21
C LEU A 82 -4.20 -4.18 4.89
N ALA A 83 -3.23 -4.21 3.98
CA ALA A 83 -2.65 -3.01 3.40
C ALA A 83 -3.72 -2.09 2.76
N ALA A 84 -4.82 -2.65 2.27
CA ALA A 84 -5.94 -1.88 1.71
C ALA A 84 -6.55 -0.90 2.71
N ALA A 85 -6.46 -1.17 4.01
CA ALA A 85 -6.93 -0.23 5.03
C ALA A 85 -6.16 1.10 4.99
N TRP A 86 -4.86 1.06 4.70
CA TRP A 86 -4.02 2.25 4.52
C TRP A 86 -4.20 2.91 3.15
N VAL A 87 -4.45 2.08 2.12
CA VAL A 87 -4.51 2.52 0.71
C VAL A 87 -5.87 3.15 0.37
N LEU A 88 -6.96 2.57 0.85
CA LEU A 88 -8.33 2.92 0.42
C LEU A 88 -9.10 3.75 1.42
N LEU A 89 -8.87 3.54 2.72
CA LEU A 89 -9.69 4.19 3.75
C LEU A 89 -9.18 5.59 4.06
N PRO A 90 -10.08 6.51 4.45
CA PRO A 90 -9.68 7.84 4.90
C PRO A 90 -8.91 7.77 6.22
N ASP A 91 -8.41 8.91 6.68
CA ASP A 91 -7.70 9.03 7.95
C ASP A 91 -8.56 8.48 9.11
N GLY A 92 -7.92 7.67 9.98
CA GLY A 92 -8.59 6.91 11.04
C GLY A 92 -9.30 5.62 10.58
N GLY A 93 -9.43 5.40 9.27
CA GLY A 93 -10.13 4.23 8.73
C GLY A 93 -9.35 2.92 8.92
N ALA A 94 -8.02 2.98 8.89
CA ALA A 94 -7.18 1.82 9.14
C ALA A 94 -7.35 1.30 10.57
N GLU A 95 -7.32 2.18 11.56
CA GLU A 95 -7.54 1.87 12.97
C GLU A 95 -8.93 1.26 13.19
N ALA A 96 -9.96 1.85 12.58
CA ALA A 96 -11.33 1.33 12.66
C ALA A 96 -11.44 -0.07 12.03
N CYS A 97 -10.77 -0.30 10.89
CA CYS A 97 -10.72 -1.62 10.25
C CYS A 97 -10.05 -2.65 11.17
N PHE A 98 -8.89 -2.31 11.72
CA PHE A 98 -8.12 -3.21 12.59
C PHE A 98 -8.84 -3.53 13.90
N ALA A 99 -9.58 -2.58 14.48
CA ALA A 99 -10.37 -2.82 15.68
C ALA A 99 -11.44 -3.92 15.50
N HIS A 100 -11.82 -4.22 14.26
CA HIS A 100 -12.84 -5.23 13.94
C HIS A 100 -12.26 -6.50 13.28
N TYR A 101 -10.94 -6.54 13.01
CA TYR A 101 -10.33 -7.71 12.37
C TYR A 101 -9.94 -8.77 13.43
N PRO A 102 -10.52 -9.99 13.38
CA PRO A 102 -10.41 -10.95 14.49
C PRO A 102 -9.01 -11.53 14.72
N LEU A 103 -8.13 -11.46 13.69
CA LEU A 103 -6.76 -11.99 13.76
C LEU A 103 -5.72 -10.89 13.97
N ILE A 104 -6.14 -9.70 14.37
CA ILE A 104 -5.23 -8.56 14.49
C ILE A 104 -4.13 -8.79 15.53
N SER A 105 -2.93 -8.38 15.20
CA SER A 105 -1.77 -8.31 16.09
C SER A 105 -0.88 -7.14 15.69
N GLU A 106 -0.02 -6.69 16.59
CA GLU A 106 0.93 -5.62 16.29
C GLU A 106 1.82 -5.98 15.09
N SER A 107 2.35 -7.20 15.04
CA SER A 107 3.18 -7.66 13.92
C SER A 107 2.40 -7.69 12.59
N LEU A 108 1.10 -8.01 12.64
CA LEU A 108 0.25 -7.97 11.44
C LEU A 108 0.02 -6.53 10.95
N ILE A 109 -0.23 -5.58 11.86
CA ILE A 109 -0.34 -4.16 11.52
C ILE A 109 0.96 -3.65 10.90
N ARG A 110 2.10 -3.93 11.52
CA ARG A 110 3.42 -3.53 11.01
C ARG A 110 3.67 -4.08 9.60
N ARG A 111 3.41 -5.36 9.35
CA ARG A 111 3.57 -5.94 8.00
C ARG A 111 2.60 -5.32 6.99
N SER A 112 1.36 -5.00 7.40
CA SER A 112 0.40 -4.34 6.49
C SER A 112 0.87 -2.94 6.07
N ARG A 113 1.55 -2.19 6.94
CA ARG A 113 2.20 -0.92 6.59
C ARG A 113 3.28 -1.12 5.53
N GLY A 114 4.08 -2.18 5.64
CA GLY A 114 5.08 -2.51 4.63
C GLY A 114 4.46 -2.81 3.26
N TRP A 115 3.39 -3.58 3.22
CA TRP A 115 2.65 -3.83 1.99
C TRP A 115 2.03 -2.54 1.43
N ALA A 116 1.52 -1.65 2.29
CA ALA A 116 0.99 -0.36 1.86
C ALA A 116 2.07 0.55 1.24
N ILE A 117 3.30 0.55 1.77
CA ILE A 117 4.45 1.23 1.13
C ILE A 117 4.68 0.70 -0.29
N ILE A 118 4.70 -0.62 -0.46
CA ILE A 118 4.91 -1.24 -1.80
C ILE A 118 3.84 -0.75 -2.78
N ARG A 119 2.58 -0.77 -2.37
CA ARG A 119 1.44 -0.32 -3.19
C ARG A 119 1.54 1.17 -3.53
N ALA A 120 1.82 2.00 -2.53
CA ALA A 120 1.93 3.44 -2.69
C ALA A 120 3.07 3.83 -3.65
N LEU A 121 4.23 3.23 -3.50
CA LEU A 121 5.37 3.48 -4.40
C LEU A 121 5.05 3.06 -5.83
N LEU A 122 4.38 1.92 -6.04
CA LEU A 122 3.92 1.50 -7.35
C LEU A 122 2.93 2.49 -7.96
N GLN A 123 1.96 2.98 -7.17
CA GLN A 123 0.98 3.96 -7.63
C GLN A 123 1.65 5.28 -8.03
N ILE A 124 2.67 5.73 -7.31
CA ILE A 124 3.45 6.92 -7.66
C ILE A 124 4.21 6.71 -8.98
N GLU A 125 4.89 5.57 -9.15
CA GLU A 125 5.63 5.26 -10.39
C GLU A 125 4.70 5.19 -11.60
N VAL A 126 3.59 4.48 -11.50
CA VAL A 126 2.58 4.37 -12.57
C VAL A 126 1.94 5.73 -12.85
N GLY A 127 1.67 6.51 -11.79
CA GLY A 127 1.14 7.85 -11.91
C GLY A 127 2.10 8.80 -12.62
N TYR A 128 3.36 8.82 -12.22
CA TYR A 128 4.40 9.62 -12.86
C TYR A 128 4.61 9.21 -14.33
N SER A 129 4.61 7.92 -14.62
CA SER A 129 4.66 7.42 -16.01
C SER A 129 3.51 7.96 -16.85
N GLY A 130 2.31 8.10 -16.25
CA GLY A 130 1.14 8.70 -16.92
C GLY A 130 1.29 10.19 -17.16
N GLU A 131 1.86 10.94 -16.21
CA GLU A 131 2.18 12.37 -16.37
C GLU A 131 3.19 12.60 -17.53
N MET A 132 4.13 11.66 -17.69
CA MET A 132 5.12 11.69 -18.77
C MET A 132 4.59 11.16 -20.11
N GLY A 133 3.36 10.66 -20.17
CA GLY A 133 2.78 10.09 -21.38
C GLY A 133 3.36 8.72 -21.79
N TRP A 134 4.00 8.01 -20.84
CA TRP A 134 4.59 6.69 -21.10
C TRP A 134 3.53 5.60 -21.15
N ALA A 135 3.79 4.55 -21.92
CA ALA A 135 2.88 3.42 -22.06
C ALA A 135 2.62 2.74 -20.72
N GLY A 136 1.35 2.45 -20.43
CA GLY A 136 0.91 1.84 -19.17
C GLY A 136 0.79 2.81 -18.00
N GLY A 137 1.19 4.08 -18.15
CA GLY A 137 1.06 5.11 -17.12
C GLY A 137 -0.40 5.53 -16.90
N LYS A 138 -0.74 5.89 -15.67
CA LYS A 138 -2.08 6.34 -15.23
C LYS A 138 -1.91 7.53 -14.29
N ALA A 139 -1.89 8.75 -14.83
CA ALA A 139 -1.60 9.99 -14.08
C ALA A 139 -2.46 10.17 -12.82
N ASN A 140 -3.70 9.69 -12.82
CA ASN A 140 -4.61 9.75 -11.69
C ASN A 140 -4.25 8.80 -10.53
N TRP A 141 -3.22 7.96 -10.65
CA TRP A 141 -2.80 7.04 -9.59
C TRP A 141 -1.84 7.67 -8.57
N LYS A 142 -1.02 8.63 -8.99
CA LYS A 142 -0.03 9.29 -8.14
C LYS A 142 -0.63 9.89 -6.85
N PRO A 143 -1.75 10.65 -6.89
CA PRO A 143 -2.35 11.20 -5.68
C PRO A 143 -2.76 10.14 -4.65
N PHE A 144 -3.19 8.95 -5.08
CA PHE A 144 -3.53 7.86 -4.17
C PHE A 144 -2.30 7.29 -3.46
N GLY A 145 -1.19 7.12 -4.19
CA GLY A 145 0.08 6.70 -3.60
C GLY A 145 0.59 7.73 -2.58
N GLU A 146 0.58 9.01 -2.93
CA GLU A 146 1.00 10.09 -2.02
C GLU A 146 0.13 10.14 -0.76
N ALA A 147 -1.20 10.06 -0.89
CA ALA A 147 -2.10 10.04 0.25
C ALA A 147 -1.84 8.83 1.18
N THR A 148 -1.53 7.67 0.60
CA THR A 148 -1.17 6.47 1.38
C THR A 148 0.12 6.70 2.17
N LEU A 149 1.17 7.24 1.53
CA LEU A 149 2.44 7.53 2.22
C LEU A 149 2.24 8.53 3.36
N LEU A 150 1.43 9.56 3.17
CA LEU A 150 1.12 10.54 4.23
C LEU A 150 0.44 9.87 5.44
N ARG A 151 -0.52 8.96 5.23
CA ARG A 151 -1.15 8.20 6.33
C ARG A 151 -0.16 7.33 7.09
N LEU A 152 0.82 6.75 6.38
CA LEU A 152 1.85 5.92 7.02
C LEU A 152 2.87 6.72 7.83
N LEU A 153 2.98 8.01 7.56
CA LEU A 153 3.89 8.95 8.25
C LEU A 153 3.22 9.73 9.39
N ALA A 154 1.90 9.70 9.48
CA ALA A 154 1.14 10.35 10.56
C ALA A 154 1.28 9.56 11.86
#